data_6aea3a1cf097f44d3a6bc1982459c1e6
#
_entry.id   6aea3a1cf097f44d3a6bc1982459c1e6
#
_cell.length_a   1.000
_cell.length_b   1.000
_cell.length_c   1.000
_cell.angle_alpha   90.00
_cell.angle_beta   90.00
_cell.angle_gamma   90.00
#
_symmetry.space_group_name_H-M   'P 1'
#
loop_
_entity.id
_entity.type
_entity.pdbx_description
1 polymer ?
#
loop_
_entity_poly.entity_id
_entity_poly.type
_entity_poly.pdbx_seq_one_letter_code
_entity_poly.pdbx_strand_id
1 'polypeptide(L)'
;IIIDEGQDFSSEQIEALYTIAELEEGCFYLFYDKNQLVHQWKQFRSIDRIDCRLVLTANCRNTRSIASSSNKILGIEKLKLKDNVIGEKPDFIIVKEKEELLGRIESEINKYTDENIGQKRIVLLTVKTEKKSSLKDVDRIGKYKIKKSLGEKGILFTTARKYKGLEADVVIIIDIDKNTFKDDTEKRVLYVGASRAKHFLSYIALMNEEEKLDIMDLVFSKIKK
;
A
#
# COMPACT_ATOMS: atom_id res chain seq x y z
N ILE A 1 -0.19 -0.83 28.68
CA ILE A 1 0.56 -0.43 27.46
C ILE A 1 -0.23 -0.89 26.25
N ILE A 2 -0.41 -0.02 25.27
CA ILE A 2 -1.06 -0.33 24.00
C ILE A 2 -0.06 0.01 22.89
N ILE A 3 0.27 -0.96 22.03
CA ILE A 3 1.14 -0.78 20.87
C ILE A 3 0.27 -0.98 19.64
N ASP A 4 0.14 0.06 18.82
CA ASP A 4 -0.44 -0.02 17.48
C ASP A 4 0.67 -0.11 16.42
N GLU A 5 0.36 -0.74 15.26
CA GLU A 5 1.34 -0.99 14.20
C GLU A 5 2.63 -1.67 14.72
N GLY A 6 2.47 -2.66 15.59
CA GLY A 6 3.58 -3.33 16.28
C GLY A 6 4.67 -3.90 15.36
N GLN A 7 4.36 -4.15 14.09
CA GLN A 7 5.34 -4.57 13.10
C GLN A 7 6.39 -3.48 12.75
N ASP A 8 6.22 -2.24 13.21
CA ASP A 8 7.20 -1.17 13.04
C ASP A 8 8.21 -1.09 14.18
N PHE A 9 7.97 -1.85 15.25
CA PHE A 9 8.88 -1.96 16.39
C PHE A 9 9.83 -3.14 16.21
N SER A 10 11.03 -3.03 16.78
CA SER A 10 11.91 -4.20 16.88
C SER A 10 11.42 -5.17 17.94
N SER A 11 11.84 -6.44 17.85
CA SER A 11 11.49 -7.45 18.85
C SER A 11 11.97 -7.03 20.26
N GLU A 12 13.14 -6.41 20.37
CA GLU A 12 13.71 -5.93 21.61
C GLU A 12 12.90 -4.78 22.21
N GLN A 13 12.37 -3.87 21.39
CA GLN A 13 11.48 -2.80 21.84
C GLN A 13 10.17 -3.34 22.39
N ILE A 14 9.55 -4.30 21.70
CA ILE A 14 8.31 -4.92 22.16
C ILE A 14 8.55 -5.70 23.46
N GLU A 15 9.66 -6.45 23.55
CA GLU A 15 10.05 -7.20 24.75
C GLU A 15 10.24 -6.28 25.96
N ALA A 16 10.94 -5.16 25.79
CA ALA A 16 11.13 -4.17 26.83
C ALA A 16 9.80 -3.58 27.33
N LEU A 17 8.90 -3.20 26.41
CA LEU A 17 7.58 -2.67 26.76
C LEU A 17 6.69 -3.73 27.43
N TYR A 18 6.79 -4.99 27.01
CA TYR A 18 6.08 -6.11 27.62
C TYR A 18 6.58 -6.32 29.08
N THR A 19 7.89 -6.33 29.29
CA THR A 19 8.49 -6.47 30.64
C THR A 19 8.06 -5.34 31.59
N ILE A 20 8.00 -4.10 31.08
CA ILE A 20 7.49 -2.96 31.87
C ILE A 20 6.01 -3.20 32.26
N ALA A 21 5.19 -3.66 31.33
CA ALA A 21 3.80 -3.96 31.64
C ALA A 21 3.63 -5.06 32.69
N GLU A 22 4.48 -6.11 32.64
CA GLU A 22 4.50 -7.18 33.67
C GLU A 22 4.92 -6.65 35.04
N LEU A 23 5.99 -5.86 35.12
CA LEU A 23 6.49 -5.30 36.39
C LEU A 23 5.50 -4.38 37.09
N GLU A 24 4.70 -3.63 36.30
CA GLU A 24 3.68 -2.70 36.80
C GLU A 24 2.32 -3.39 36.94
N GLU A 25 2.23 -4.71 36.82
CA GLU A 25 0.97 -5.49 36.85
C GLU A 25 -0.10 -4.92 35.91
N GLY A 26 0.33 -4.37 34.77
CA GLY A 26 -0.51 -3.65 33.84
C GLY A 26 -0.96 -4.51 32.66
N CYS A 27 -1.90 -3.99 31.87
CA CYS A 27 -2.35 -4.64 30.64
C CYS A 27 -1.42 -4.32 29.47
N PHE A 28 -1.20 -5.32 28.60
CA PHE A 28 -0.41 -5.19 27.39
C PHE A 28 -1.24 -5.59 26.18
N TYR A 29 -1.39 -4.67 25.21
CA TYR A 29 -2.08 -4.89 23.95
C TYR A 29 -1.15 -4.62 22.79
N LEU A 30 -1.04 -5.59 21.88
CA LEU A 30 -0.21 -5.49 20.67
C LEU A 30 -1.08 -5.69 19.44
N PHE A 31 -1.25 -4.64 18.65
CA PHE A 31 -1.91 -4.69 17.34
C PHE A 31 -0.85 -4.70 16.26
N TYR A 32 -0.88 -5.69 15.37
CA TYR A 32 0.09 -5.78 14.27
C TYR A 32 -0.47 -6.50 13.04
N ASP A 33 0.06 -6.16 11.87
CA ASP A 33 -0.24 -6.82 10.61
C ASP A 33 1.04 -7.45 10.03
N LYS A 34 1.11 -8.77 10.05
CA LYS A 34 2.26 -9.53 9.51
C LYS A 34 2.47 -9.35 8.01
N ASN A 35 1.42 -8.98 7.25
CA ASN A 35 1.52 -8.78 5.80
C ASN A 35 2.12 -7.41 5.45
N GLN A 36 2.12 -6.46 6.39
CA GLN A 36 2.71 -5.13 6.24
C GLN A 36 4.13 -5.03 6.79
N LEU A 37 4.76 -6.15 7.13
CA LEU A 37 6.15 -6.22 7.54
C LEU A 37 7.07 -5.84 6.37
N VAL A 38 7.58 -4.63 6.37
CA VAL A 38 8.58 -4.14 5.40
C VAL A 38 10.00 -4.55 5.81
N HIS A 39 10.21 -4.84 7.09
CA HIS A 39 11.47 -5.31 7.65
C HIS A 39 11.33 -6.73 8.18
N GLN A 40 12.44 -7.52 8.16
CA GLN A 40 12.44 -8.88 8.71
C GLN A 40 12.17 -8.81 10.22
N TRP A 41 11.03 -9.31 10.62
CA TRP A 41 10.69 -9.48 12.02
C TRP A 41 11.38 -10.73 12.55
N LYS A 42 12.36 -10.58 13.41
CA LYS A 42 12.77 -11.69 14.24
C LYS A 42 11.62 -11.96 15.20
N GLN A 43 11.16 -13.20 15.23
CA GLN A 43 10.01 -13.62 15.99
C GLN A 43 10.07 -13.07 17.42
N PHE A 44 9.07 -12.30 17.82
CA PHE A 44 8.92 -11.82 19.19
C PHE A 44 8.77 -13.03 20.11
N ARG A 45 9.75 -13.26 20.98
CA ARG A 45 9.82 -14.48 21.80
C ARG A 45 8.68 -14.60 22.82
N SER A 46 8.22 -13.46 23.32
CA SER A 46 7.14 -13.41 24.32
C SER A 46 5.74 -13.42 23.72
N ILE A 47 5.58 -13.54 22.40
CA ILE A 47 4.25 -13.62 21.78
C ILE A 47 3.44 -14.82 22.27
N ASP A 48 4.13 -15.90 22.65
CA ASP A 48 3.52 -17.12 23.19
C ASP A 48 3.09 -16.98 24.67
N ARG A 49 3.55 -15.90 25.34
CA ARG A 49 3.18 -15.55 26.72
C ARG A 49 1.93 -14.65 26.79
N ILE A 50 1.42 -14.20 25.63
CA ILE A 50 0.20 -13.38 25.58
C ILE A 50 -1.02 -14.27 25.76
N ASP A 51 -1.83 -13.97 26.77
CA ASP A 51 -2.98 -14.79 27.19
C ASP A 51 -4.09 -14.92 26.14
N CYS A 52 -4.27 -13.90 25.31
CA CYS A 52 -5.33 -13.89 24.30
C CYS A 52 -4.82 -13.41 22.94
N ARG A 53 -5.09 -14.20 21.90
CA ARG A 53 -4.79 -13.84 20.51
C ARG A 53 -6.07 -13.74 19.70
N LEU A 54 -6.38 -12.54 19.20
CA LEU A 54 -7.46 -12.30 18.27
C LEU A 54 -6.92 -12.07 16.86
N VAL A 55 -7.43 -12.80 15.88
CA VAL A 55 -7.07 -12.63 14.48
C VAL A 55 -8.24 -12.00 13.73
N LEU A 56 -8.06 -10.75 13.28
CA LEU A 56 -9.04 -10.08 12.42
C LEU A 56 -8.81 -10.56 10.98
N THR A 57 -9.75 -11.32 10.45
CA THR A 57 -9.63 -11.96 9.13
C THR A 57 -10.41 -11.23 8.03
N ALA A 58 -11.28 -10.27 8.38
CA ALA A 58 -12.13 -9.59 7.44
C ALA A 58 -11.53 -8.25 7.01
N ASN A 59 -11.36 -8.05 5.70
CA ASN A 59 -11.04 -6.75 5.14
C ASN A 59 -12.34 -5.92 5.02
N CYS A 60 -12.40 -4.79 5.74
CA CYS A 60 -13.54 -3.87 5.75
C CYS A 60 -13.22 -2.52 5.10
N ARG A 61 -11.97 -2.27 4.69
CA ARG A 61 -11.52 -0.98 4.15
C ARG A 61 -11.72 -0.89 2.65
N ASN A 62 -11.26 -1.89 1.92
CA ASN A 62 -11.18 -1.86 0.47
C ASN A 62 -12.45 -2.44 -0.18
N THR A 63 -12.75 -2.06 -1.43
CA THR A 63 -13.65 -2.84 -2.26
C THR A 63 -13.09 -4.24 -2.51
N ARG A 64 -13.94 -5.20 -2.90
CA ARG A 64 -13.51 -6.57 -3.22
C ARG A 64 -12.43 -6.60 -4.30
N SER A 65 -12.59 -5.80 -5.35
CA SER A 65 -11.66 -5.74 -6.46
C SER A 65 -10.28 -5.27 -6.03
N ILE A 66 -10.20 -4.22 -5.20
CA ILE A 66 -8.95 -3.69 -4.66
C ILE A 66 -8.30 -4.72 -3.71
N ALA A 67 -9.06 -5.27 -2.76
CA ALA A 67 -8.53 -6.25 -1.82
C ALA A 67 -8.01 -7.50 -2.53
N SER A 68 -8.72 -8.00 -3.55
CA SER A 68 -8.28 -9.12 -4.37
C SER A 68 -7.00 -8.82 -5.12
N SER A 69 -6.90 -7.65 -5.76
CA SER A 69 -5.70 -7.22 -6.48
C SER A 69 -4.50 -7.09 -5.54
N SER A 70 -4.67 -6.40 -4.42
CA SER A 70 -3.60 -6.20 -3.43
C SER A 70 -3.07 -7.53 -2.89
N ASN A 71 -3.96 -8.47 -2.54
CA ASN A 71 -3.58 -9.76 -2.00
C ASN A 71 -2.77 -10.62 -2.99
N LYS A 72 -3.09 -10.53 -4.27
CA LYS A 72 -2.35 -11.24 -5.32
C LYS A 72 -0.87 -10.84 -5.37
N ILE A 73 -0.55 -9.57 -5.08
CA ILE A 73 0.84 -9.08 -5.02
C ILE A 73 1.68 -9.92 -4.05
N LEU A 74 1.10 -10.34 -2.93
CA LEU A 74 1.77 -11.14 -1.91
C LEU A 74 1.45 -12.65 -1.99
N GLY A 75 0.67 -13.09 -2.97
CA GLY A 75 0.22 -14.47 -3.07
C GLY A 75 -0.71 -14.92 -1.93
N ILE A 76 -1.46 -13.99 -1.33
CA ILE A 76 -2.40 -14.28 -0.26
C ILE A 76 -3.70 -14.82 -0.88
N GLU A 77 -3.95 -16.12 -0.75
CA GLU A 77 -5.10 -16.78 -1.38
C GLU A 77 -6.39 -16.71 -0.56
N LYS A 78 -6.29 -16.61 0.77
CA LYS A 78 -7.44 -16.68 1.70
C LYS A 78 -7.62 -15.37 2.44
N LEU A 79 -8.39 -14.47 1.89
CA LEU A 79 -8.94 -13.34 2.64
C LEU A 79 -10.47 -13.51 2.71
N LYS A 80 -11.01 -13.50 3.92
CA LYS A 80 -12.45 -13.35 4.10
C LYS A 80 -12.79 -11.89 3.79
N LEU A 81 -13.34 -11.67 2.63
CA LEU A 81 -13.95 -10.38 2.30
C LEU A 81 -15.34 -10.40 2.94
N LYS A 82 -15.59 -9.48 3.85
CA LYS A 82 -16.94 -9.22 4.33
C LYS A 82 -17.79 -8.78 3.12
N ASP A 83 -19.12 -8.69 3.25
CA ASP A 83 -20.04 -8.28 2.18
C ASP A 83 -19.75 -6.88 1.64
N ASN A 84 -18.53 -6.69 1.18
CA ASN A 84 -18.03 -5.42 0.66
C ASN A 84 -18.56 -5.21 -0.76
N VAL A 85 -18.74 -3.95 -1.10
CA VAL A 85 -19.01 -3.51 -2.47
C VAL A 85 -17.95 -4.10 -3.39
N ILE A 86 -18.36 -4.63 -4.54
CA ILE A 86 -17.46 -5.24 -5.54
C ILE A 86 -16.42 -4.20 -5.97
N GLY A 87 -16.85 -2.99 -6.31
CA GLY A 87 -16.01 -1.90 -6.79
C GLY A 87 -15.42 -2.15 -8.19
N GLU A 88 -14.80 -1.13 -8.74
CA GLU A 88 -14.08 -1.24 -10.00
C GLU A 88 -12.80 -2.04 -9.85
N LYS A 89 -12.42 -2.71 -10.93
CA LYS A 89 -11.13 -3.39 -10.99
C LYS A 89 -10.02 -2.34 -11.05
N PRO A 90 -8.92 -2.53 -10.29
CA PRO A 90 -7.78 -1.66 -10.42
C PRO A 90 -7.23 -1.60 -11.85
N ASP A 91 -6.89 -0.40 -12.30
CA ASP A 91 -6.24 -0.20 -13.58
C ASP A 91 -4.75 -0.54 -13.48
N PHE A 92 -4.22 -1.21 -14.49
CA PHE A 92 -2.79 -1.47 -14.63
C PHE A 92 -2.29 -0.86 -15.94
N ILE A 93 -1.64 0.28 -15.82
CA ILE A 93 -1.22 1.11 -16.94
C ILE A 93 0.28 0.95 -17.14
N ILE A 94 0.69 0.69 -18.36
CA ILE A 94 2.10 0.58 -18.74
C ILE A 94 2.52 1.83 -19.44
N VAL A 95 3.71 2.28 -19.06
CA VAL A 95 4.43 3.39 -19.66
C VAL A 95 5.79 2.85 -20.08
N LYS A 96 6.17 3.06 -21.33
CA LYS A 96 7.45 2.58 -21.88
C LYS A 96 8.59 3.53 -21.56
N GLU A 97 8.31 4.81 -21.55
CA GLU A 97 9.28 5.89 -21.38
C GLU A 97 8.84 6.83 -20.26
N LYS A 98 9.80 7.45 -19.59
CA LYS A 98 9.53 8.38 -18.48
C LYS A 98 8.77 9.61 -18.92
N GLU A 99 8.96 10.02 -20.16
CA GLU A 99 8.33 11.18 -20.78
C GLU A 99 6.80 11.03 -20.84
N GLU A 100 6.31 9.81 -21.02
CA GLU A 100 4.88 9.49 -21.05
C GLU A 100 4.25 9.50 -19.66
N LEU A 101 5.07 9.31 -18.61
CA LEU A 101 4.58 9.07 -17.25
C LEU A 101 3.71 10.23 -16.74
N LEU A 102 4.15 11.48 -16.91
CA LEU A 102 3.40 12.63 -16.43
C LEU A 102 2.04 12.77 -17.13
N GLY A 103 2.00 12.54 -18.45
CA GLY A 103 0.76 12.56 -19.22
C GLY A 103 -0.21 11.46 -18.78
N ARG A 104 0.31 10.26 -18.44
CA ARG A 104 -0.54 9.17 -17.94
C ARG A 104 -1.07 9.45 -16.54
N ILE A 105 -0.24 10.00 -15.65
CA ILE A 105 -0.69 10.42 -14.32
C ILE A 105 -1.76 11.51 -14.45
N GLU A 106 -1.57 12.51 -15.33
CA GLU A 106 -2.56 13.54 -15.57
C GLU A 106 -3.88 12.96 -16.08
N SER A 107 -3.83 12.03 -17.01
CA SER A 107 -5.01 11.33 -17.54
C SER A 107 -5.78 10.60 -16.43
N GLU A 108 -5.08 9.88 -15.56
CA GLU A 108 -5.71 9.21 -14.42
C GLU A 108 -6.32 10.20 -13.42
N ILE A 109 -5.64 11.30 -13.13
CA ILE A 109 -6.20 12.34 -12.26
C ILE A 109 -7.46 12.95 -12.89
N ASN A 110 -7.42 13.25 -14.20
CA ASN A 110 -8.57 13.81 -14.92
C ASN A 110 -9.77 12.83 -14.86
N LYS A 111 -9.56 11.52 -15.10
CA LYS A 111 -10.59 10.49 -14.99
C LYS A 111 -11.38 10.64 -13.69
N TYR A 112 -10.71 10.73 -12.56
CA TYR A 112 -11.38 10.81 -11.26
C TYR A 112 -11.95 12.21 -10.95
N THR A 113 -11.28 13.28 -11.37
CA THR A 113 -11.80 14.64 -11.14
C THR A 113 -13.02 14.94 -12.02
N ASP A 114 -13.11 14.35 -13.21
CA ASP A 114 -14.28 14.47 -14.11
C ASP A 114 -15.49 13.73 -13.51
N GLU A 115 -15.28 12.73 -12.67
CA GLU A 115 -16.30 12.08 -11.84
C GLU A 115 -16.61 12.85 -10.52
N ASN A 116 -16.21 14.13 -10.41
CA ASN A 116 -16.39 14.98 -9.25
C ASN A 116 -15.66 14.52 -7.97
N ILE A 117 -14.61 13.71 -8.09
CA ILE A 117 -13.75 13.37 -6.96
C ILE A 117 -12.78 14.51 -6.71
N GLY A 118 -12.89 15.14 -5.55
CA GLY A 118 -12.03 16.27 -5.19
C GLY A 118 -10.55 15.90 -5.06
N GLN A 119 -9.65 16.80 -5.47
CA GLN A 119 -8.19 16.57 -5.45
C GLN A 119 -7.63 16.11 -4.10
N LYS A 120 -8.23 16.50 -2.98
CA LYS A 120 -7.83 16.08 -1.62
C LYS A 120 -8.09 14.60 -1.35
N ARG A 121 -8.93 13.96 -2.14
CA ARG A 121 -9.32 12.55 -2.03
C ARG A 121 -8.44 11.65 -2.90
N ILE A 122 -7.54 12.25 -3.69
CA ILE A 122 -6.61 11.57 -4.60
C ILE A 122 -5.20 11.66 -4.01
N VAL A 123 -4.48 10.55 -3.98
CA VAL A 123 -3.07 10.49 -3.57
C VAL A 123 -2.22 9.77 -4.61
N LEU A 124 -1.03 10.33 -4.86
CA LEU A 124 0.01 9.70 -5.66
C LEU A 124 1.02 9.04 -4.72
N LEU A 125 1.21 7.74 -4.82
CA LEU A 125 2.16 6.99 -4.01
C LEU A 125 3.28 6.42 -4.86
N THR A 126 4.53 6.66 -4.47
CA THR A 126 5.68 5.97 -5.07
C THR A 126 6.08 4.75 -4.25
N VAL A 127 6.44 3.66 -4.92
CA VAL A 127 7.04 2.47 -4.27
C VAL A 127 8.52 2.67 -3.98
N LYS A 128 9.16 3.68 -4.59
CA LYS A 128 10.56 4.04 -4.36
C LYS A 128 10.71 5.03 -3.19
N THR A 129 11.93 5.39 -2.87
CA THR A 129 12.18 6.54 -1.98
C THR A 129 11.90 7.84 -2.72
N GLU A 130 11.56 8.92 -2.00
CA GLU A 130 11.29 10.23 -2.62
C GLU A 130 12.43 10.68 -3.55
N LYS A 131 13.68 10.47 -3.16
CA LYS A 131 14.87 10.84 -3.95
C LYS A 131 15.01 10.03 -5.25
N LYS A 132 14.46 8.81 -5.29
CA LYS A 132 14.52 7.91 -6.46
C LYS A 132 13.24 7.92 -7.28
N SER A 133 12.21 8.62 -6.84
CA SER A 133 10.94 8.71 -7.56
C SER A 133 11.07 9.56 -8.82
N SER A 134 10.29 9.21 -9.82
CA SER A 134 10.13 10.00 -11.04
C SER A 134 9.52 11.36 -10.77
N LEU A 135 8.81 11.56 -9.67
CA LEU A 135 8.19 12.83 -9.26
C LEU A 135 8.99 13.62 -8.22
N LYS A 136 10.27 13.30 -7.97
CA LYS A 136 11.07 13.93 -6.90
C LYS A 136 11.09 15.47 -6.99
N ASP A 137 11.19 16.02 -8.19
CA ASP A 137 11.31 17.46 -8.47
C ASP A 137 10.08 18.02 -9.20
N VAL A 138 8.95 17.31 -9.16
CA VAL A 138 7.72 17.68 -9.86
C VAL A 138 6.79 18.39 -8.88
N ASP A 139 6.48 19.66 -9.17
CA ASP A 139 5.56 20.48 -8.38
C ASP A 139 4.18 20.61 -9.03
N ARG A 140 4.06 20.27 -10.33
CA ARG A 140 2.81 20.30 -11.08
C ARG A 140 2.74 19.19 -12.12
N ILE A 141 1.53 18.66 -12.31
CA ILE A 141 1.19 17.74 -13.39
C ILE A 141 -0.03 18.34 -14.10
N GLY A 142 0.18 18.84 -15.32
CA GLY A 142 -0.82 19.63 -16.02
C GLY A 142 -1.37 20.79 -15.16
N LYS A 143 -2.67 20.83 -14.97
CA LYS A 143 -3.35 21.86 -14.14
C LYS A 143 -3.23 21.60 -12.62
N TYR A 144 -2.77 20.43 -12.19
CA TYR A 144 -2.77 20.02 -10.79
C TYR A 144 -1.47 20.40 -10.08
N LYS A 145 -1.59 21.04 -8.92
CA LYS A 145 -0.45 21.25 -8.00
C LYS A 145 -0.18 19.95 -7.25
N ILE A 146 1.08 19.55 -7.20
CA ILE A 146 1.56 18.41 -6.41
C ILE A 146 2.13 18.95 -5.10
N LYS A 147 1.67 18.39 -3.98
CA LYS A 147 2.13 18.76 -2.64
C LYS A 147 2.83 17.58 -1.98
N LYS A 148 3.80 17.87 -1.12
CA LYS A 148 4.61 16.84 -0.42
C LYS A 148 4.26 16.73 1.07
N SER A 149 3.37 17.59 1.57
CA SER A 149 2.91 17.58 2.96
C SER A 149 1.39 17.64 3.07
N LEU A 150 0.87 17.08 4.17
CA LEU A 150 -0.54 17.20 4.53
C LEU A 150 -0.85 18.69 4.89
N GLY A 151 -2.07 19.13 4.57
CA GLY A 151 -2.49 20.51 4.89
C GLY A 151 -2.35 21.52 3.75
N GLU A 152 -1.46 21.32 2.79
CA GLU A 152 -1.36 22.16 1.61
C GLU A 152 -2.50 21.89 0.61
N LYS A 153 -2.75 22.87 -0.29
CA LYS A 153 -3.68 22.70 -1.42
C LYS A 153 -3.02 21.90 -2.54
N GLY A 154 -3.74 20.95 -3.14
CA GLY A 154 -3.27 20.14 -4.26
C GLY A 154 -3.39 18.64 -4.00
N ILE A 155 -2.85 17.84 -4.89
CA ILE A 155 -2.79 16.37 -4.81
C ILE A 155 -1.55 15.99 -4.01
N LEU A 156 -1.73 15.16 -2.99
CA LEU A 156 -0.61 14.68 -2.18
C LEU A 156 0.22 13.67 -2.96
N PHE A 157 1.54 13.90 -3.00
CA PHE A 157 2.53 12.93 -3.42
C PHE A 157 3.43 12.55 -2.25
N THR A 158 3.57 11.26 -1.99
CA THR A 158 4.45 10.72 -0.94
C THR A 158 4.84 9.28 -1.24
N THR A 159 5.64 8.65 -0.38
CA THR A 159 5.98 7.23 -0.53
C THR A 159 4.90 6.35 0.09
N ALA A 160 4.69 5.15 -0.45
CA ALA A 160 3.78 4.18 0.14
C ALA A 160 4.15 3.85 1.61
N ARG A 161 5.44 3.89 1.95
CA ARG A 161 5.92 3.70 3.32
C ARG A 161 5.46 4.81 4.27
N LYS A 162 5.60 6.08 3.88
CA LYS A 162 5.17 7.23 4.70
C LYS A 162 3.64 7.34 4.80
N TYR A 163 2.93 6.83 3.81
CA TYR A 163 1.46 6.84 3.78
C TYR A 163 0.84 5.68 4.56
N LYS A 164 1.66 4.85 5.20
CA LYS A 164 1.19 3.79 6.10
C LYS A 164 0.33 4.39 7.23
N GLY A 165 -0.77 3.70 7.59
CA GLY A 165 -1.75 4.20 8.57
C GLY A 165 -2.81 5.16 8.00
N LEU A 166 -2.57 5.78 6.84
CA LEU A 166 -3.53 6.65 6.16
C LEU A 166 -4.32 5.91 5.08
N GLU A 167 -5.34 6.57 4.52
CA GLU A 167 -6.18 6.04 3.44
C GLU A 167 -6.68 7.17 2.55
N ALA A 168 -7.02 6.85 1.30
CA ALA A 168 -7.60 7.78 0.34
C ALA A 168 -8.69 7.09 -0.49
N ASP A 169 -9.59 7.87 -1.05
CA ASP A 169 -10.62 7.30 -1.92
C ASP A 169 -10.02 6.81 -3.23
N VAL A 170 -9.05 7.55 -3.77
CA VAL A 170 -8.29 7.21 -4.98
C VAL A 170 -6.81 7.14 -4.64
N VAL A 171 -6.18 6.03 -4.99
CA VAL A 171 -4.73 5.85 -4.90
C VAL A 171 -4.19 5.55 -6.30
N ILE A 172 -3.21 6.33 -6.73
CA ILE A 172 -2.46 6.09 -7.95
C ILE A 172 -1.03 5.75 -7.54
N ILE A 173 -0.58 4.52 -7.83
CA ILE A 173 0.76 4.05 -7.47
C ILE A 173 1.66 4.13 -8.69
N ILE A 174 2.80 4.75 -8.54
CA ILE A 174 3.78 5.00 -9.59
C ILE A 174 5.15 4.39 -9.27
N ASP A 175 6.06 4.49 -10.24
CA ASP A 175 7.44 4.00 -10.16
C ASP A 175 7.54 2.47 -9.97
N ILE A 176 6.50 1.75 -10.39
CA ILE A 176 6.49 0.30 -10.43
C ILE A 176 7.36 -0.15 -11.62
N ASP A 177 8.24 -1.11 -11.38
CA ASP A 177 9.07 -1.75 -12.41
C ASP A 177 9.12 -3.28 -12.20
N LYS A 178 9.82 -4.00 -13.07
CA LYS A 178 9.98 -5.45 -12.96
C LYS A 178 10.61 -5.90 -11.64
N ASN A 179 11.48 -5.08 -11.04
CA ASN A 179 12.15 -5.43 -9.79
C ASN A 179 11.16 -5.36 -8.61
N THR A 180 10.14 -4.50 -8.70
CA THR A 180 9.07 -4.40 -7.69
C THR A 180 8.39 -5.74 -7.44
N PHE A 181 8.32 -6.61 -8.45
CA PHE A 181 7.69 -7.94 -8.33
C PHE A 181 8.67 -9.09 -8.04
N LYS A 182 9.97 -8.83 -8.08
CA LYS A 182 11.01 -9.82 -7.80
C LYS A 182 11.50 -9.77 -6.35
N ASP A 183 11.49 -8.60 -5.75
CA ASP A 183 11.93 -8.36 -4.38
C ASP A 183 10.73 -8.38 -3.41
N ASP A 184 10.80 -9.23 -2.39
CA ASP A 184 9.69 -9.37 -1.43
C ASP A 184 9.45 -8.11 -0.59
N THR A 185 10.49 -7.31 -0.34
CA THR A 185 10.34 -6.03 0.35
C THR A 185 9.60 -5.03 -0.53
N GLU A 186 9.96 -4.95 -1.82
CA GLU A 186 9.27 -4.06 -2.76
C GLU A 186 7.82 -4.50 -3.02
N LYS A 187 7.53 -5.81 -3.12
CA LYS A 187 6.16 -6.33 -3.16
C LYS A 187 5.33 -5.89 -1.95
N ARG A 188 5.91 -5.96 -0.75
CA ARG A 188 5.24 -5.51 0.47
C ARG A 188 4.95 -4.02 0.45
N VAL A 189 5.89 -3.21 -0.05
CA VAL A 189 5.66 -1.76 -0.22
C VAL A 189 4.53 -1.48 -1.20
N LEU A 190 4.49 -2.20 -2.33
CA LEU A 190 3.40 -2.11 -3.30
C LEU A 190 2.07 -2.53 -2.66
N TYR A 191 2.04 -3.62 -1.92
CA TYR A 191 0.86 -4.08 -1.18
C TYR A 191 0.38 -3.04 -0.17
N VAL A 192 1.30 -2.47 0.63
CA VAL A 192 0.98 -1.42 1.60
C VAL A 192 0.33 -0.23 0.89
N GLY A 193 0.90 0.25 -0.23
CA GLY A 193 0.32 1.33 -1.01
C GLY A 193 -1.07 0.99 -1.57
N ALA A 194 -1.22 -0.18 -2.16
CA ALA A 194 -2.48 -0.64 -2.75
C ALA A 194 -3.60 -0.78 -1.70
N SER A 195 -3.27 -1.28 -0.52
CA SER A 195 -4.22 -1.44 0.58
C SER A 195 -4.72 -0.11 1.18
N ARG A 196 -4.15 1.04 0.78
CA ARG A 196 -4.60 2.38 1.21
C ARG A 196 -5.79 2.89 0.41
N ALA A 197 -6.08 2.31 -0.75
CA ALA A 197 -7.20 2.71 -1.60
C ALA A 197 -8.54 2.24 -1.03
N LYS A 198 -9.52 3.15 -0.92
CA LYS A 198 -10.88 2.80 -0.49
C LYS A 198 -11.74 2.37 -1.67
N HIS A 199 -11.78 3.16 -2.74
CA HIS A 199 -12.73 3.01 -3.84
C HIS A 199 -12.06 2.76 -5.18
N PHE A 200 -10.94 3.45 -5.48
CA PHE A 200 -10.27 3.39 -6.77
C PHE A 200 -8.76 3.22 -6.62
N LEU A 201 -8.19 2.41 -7.46
CA LEU A 201 -6.77 2.09 -7.44
C LEU A 201 -6.25 1.99 -8.87
N SER A 202 -5.18 2.72 -9.17
CA SER A 202 -4.44 2.63 -10.43
C SER A 202 -2.98 2.35 -10.18
N TYR A 203 -2.43 1.44 -10.95
CA TYR A 203 -1.00 1.13 -10.99
C TYR A 203 -0.43 1.68 -12.29
N ILE A 204 0.62 2.49 -12.20
CA ILE A 204 1.37 2.97 -13.36
C ILE A 204 2.78 2.41 -13.28
N ALA A 205 3.10 1.55 -14.24
CA ALA A 205 4.35 0.79 -14.26
C ALA A 205 5.20 1.17 -15.46
N LEU A 206 6.49 1.42 -15.21
CA LEU A 206 7.50 1.65 -16.24
C LEU A 206 8.11 0.31 -16.65
N MET A 207 7.63 -0.26 -17.74
CA MET A 207 8.05 -1.56 -18.28
C MET A 207 7.65 -1.76 -19.73
N ASN A 208 8.28 -2.72 -20.39
CA ASN A 208 7.90 -3.12 -21.75
C ASN A 208 6.79 -4.20 -21.73
N GLU A 209 6.27 -4.57 -22.91
CA GLU A 209 5.19 -5.55 -23.03
C GLU A 209 5.60 -6.99 -22.64
N GLU A 210 6.87 -7.37 -22.83
CA GLU A 210 7.38 -8.68 -22.41
C GLU A 210 7.42 -8.76 -20.88
N GLU A 211 7.97 -7.73 -20.23
CA GLU A 211 8.00 -7.62 -18.78
C GLU A 211 6.59 -7.62 -18.17
N LYS A 212 5.62 -7.04 -18.89
CA LYS A 212 4.20 -7.09 -18.50
C LYS A 212 3.67 -8.51 -18.49
N LEU A 213 3.92 -9.26 -19.55
CA LEU A 213 3.43 -10.65 -19.67
C LEU A 213 3.95 -11.50 -18.51
N ASP A 214 5.25 -11.41 -18.21
CA ASP A 214 5.87 -12.10 -17.08
C ASP A 214 5.20 -11.74 -15.74
N ILE A 215 4.86 -10.47 -15.55
CA ILE A 215 4.24 -9.97 -14.32
C ILE A 215 2.76 -10.34 -14.26
N MET A 216 2.05 -10.23 -15.37
CA MET A 216 0.64 -10.65 -15.46
C MET A 216 0.49 -12.12 -15.10
N ASP A 217 1.40 -12.97 -15.55
CA ASP A 217 1.42 -14.38 -15.18
C ASP A 217 1.75 -14.59 -13.69
N LEU A 218 2.68 -13.83 -13.13
CA LEU A 218 3.03 -13.91 -11.71
C LEU A 218 1.91 -13.41 -10.77
N VAL A 219 1.25 -12.30 -11.13
CA VAL A 219 0.30 -11.60 -10.25
C VAL A 219 -1.15 -11.95 -10.56
N PHE A 220 -1.48 -12.30 -11.82
CA PHE A 220 -2.86 -12.46 -12.26
C PHE A 220 -3.22 -13.89 -12.70
N SER A 221 -2.26 -14.76 -13.08
CA SER A 221 -2.55 -16.08 -13.67
C SER A 221 -2.90 -17.19 -12.68
N LYS A 222 -2.70 -17.02 -11.38
CA LYS A 222 -3.03 -18.04 -10.37
C LYS A 222 -4.46 -17.95 -9.85
N ILE A 223 -5.44 -17.85 -10.74
CA ILE A 223 -6.80 -18.33 -10.44
C ILE A 223 -7.01 -19.60 -11.27
N LYS A 224 -6.45 -20.72 -10.82
CA LYS A 224 -7.06 -22.01 -11.19
C LYS A 224 -8.39 -22.10 -10.46
N LYS A 225 -9.44 -22.34 -11.24
CA LYS A 225 -10.80 -22.62 -10.81
C LYS A 225 -10.86 -23.68 -9.75
#